data_7c8c5b212dc8e12589e2ec76e2769b1d
#
_entry.id   7c8c5b212dc8e12589e2ec76e2769b1d
#
_cell.length_a   1.000
_cell.length_b   1.000
_cell.length_c   1.000
_cell.angle_alpha   90.00
_cell.angle_beta   90.00
_cell.angle_gamma   90.00
#
_symmetry.space_group_name_H-M   'P 1'
#
loop_
_entity.id
_entity.type
_entity.pdbx_description
1 polymer ?
#
loop_
_entity_poly.entity_id
_entity_poly.type
_entity_poly.pdbx_seq_one_letter_code
_entity_poly.pdbx_strand_id
1 'polypeptide(L)'
;RILNYQLGFALVLHFVALYQVINYPIILKSDDTWYGWEELVTEVETLQAGHPGHFFFSNDGYKTTAVLNFYLDKPVYAGNVIGEPGFQFEVINPQLNFLKGQDAFYLDSDKRMKSPDSLDFIPPLLIEHFDTVIQLAPILIEADNGEIQRKFWVFECRNYLGQ
;
A
#
# COMPACT_ATOMS: atom_id res chain seq x y z
N ARG A 1 42.00 -10.53 22.45
CA ARG A 1 41.83 -11.27 21.17
C ARG A 1 40.36 -11.53 20.85
N ILE A 2 39.53 -12.06 21.77
CA ILE A 2 38.10 -12.32 21.56
C ILE A 2 37.34 -11.05 21.11
N LEU A 3 37.58 -9.91 21.77
CA LEU A 3 36.97 -8.63 21.45
C LEU A 3 37.22 -8.20 19.98
N ASN A 4 38.46 -8.42 19.48
CA ASN A 4 38.78 -8.05 18.09
C ASN A 4 38.03 -8.93 17.08
N TYR A 5 37.83 -10.22 17.38
CA TYR A 5 37.03 -11.10 16.55
C TYR A 5 35.53 -10.70 16.56
N GLN A 6 35.01 -10.36 17.75
CA GLN A 6 33.65 -9.87 17.89
C GLN A 6 33.43 -8.56 17.13
N LEU A 7 34.34 -7.62 17.22
CA LEU A 7 34.29 -6.36 16.49
C LEU A 7 34.38 -6.58 14.99
N GLY A 8 35.29 -7.43 14.52
CA GLY A 8 35.43 -7.76 13.10
C GLY A 8 34.16 -8.43 12.55
N PHE A 9 33.60 -9.38 13.29
CA PHE A 9 32.35 -10.03 12.92
C PHE A 9 31.16 -9.06 12.87
N ALA A 10 31.04 -8.18 13.88
CA ALA A 10 30.00 -7.15 13.90
C ALA A 10 30.10 -6.20 12.70
N LEU A 11 31.30 -5.77 12.33
CA LEU A 11 31.52 -4.92 11.14
C LEU A 11 31.10 -5.63 9.86
N VAL A 12 31.47 -6.90 9.68
CA VAL A 12 31.07 -7.69 8.50
C VAL A 12 29.53 -7.79 8.41
N LEU A 13 28.86 -8.09 9.52
CA LEU A 13 27.39 -8.14 9.56
C LEU A 13 26.75 -6.80 9.18
N HIS A 14 27.29 -5.68 9.66
CA HIS A 14 26.80 -4.36 9.31
C HIS A 14 26.97 -4.05 7.83
N PHE A 15 28.11 -4.40 7.23
CA PHE A 15 28.33 -4.21 5.79
C PHE A 15 27.37 -5.08 4.95
N VAL A 16 27.13 -6.33 5.35
CA VAL A 16 26.18 -7.21 4.68
C VAL A 16 24.76 -6.65 4.79
N ALA A 17 24.36 -6.19 5.99
CA ALA A 17 23.05 -5.58 6.20
C ALA A 17 22.88 -4.29 5.39
N LEU A 18 23.88 -3.40 5.37
CA LEU A 18 23.85 -2.18 4.54
C LEU A 18 23.77 -2.52 3.05
N TYR A 19 24.53 -3.50 2.58
CA TYR A 19 24.47 -3.96 1.20
C TYR A 19 23.08 -4.49 0.84
N GLN A 20 22.46 -5.27 1.75
CA GLN A 20 21.08 -5.76 1.57
C GLN A 20 20.07 -4.61 1.50
N VAL A 21 20.20 -3.59 2.36
CA VAL A 21 19.25 -2.45 2.37
C VAL A 21 19.38 -1.57 1.13
N ILE A 22 20.63 -1.34 0.66
CA ILE A 22 20.88 -0.43 -0.47
C ILE A 22 20.60 -1.09 -1.82
N ASN A 23 21.06 -2.34 -2.00
CA ASN A 23 20.99 -3.03 -3.30
C ASN A 23 19.89 -4.11 -3.36
N TYR A 24 19.32 -4.47 -2.22
CA TYR A 24 18.27 -5.48 -2.06
C TYR A 24 18.49 -6.79 -2.84
N PRO A 25 19.69 -7.41 -2.80
CA PRO A 25 20.00 -8.60 -3.58
C PRO A 25 19.19 -9.85 -3.18
N ILE A 26 18.71 -9.91 -1.93
CA ILE A 26 17.84 -10.96 -1.45
C ILE A 26 16.43 -10.39 -1.33
N ILE A 27 15.59 -10.69 -2.31
CA ILE A 27 14.21 -10.22 -2.35
C ILE A 27 13.36 -11.11 -1.45
N LEU A 28 12.72 -10.50 -0.46
CA LEU A 28 11.82 -11.18 0.47
C LEU A 28 10.38 -11.02 -0.03
N LYS A 29 9.78 -12.10 -0.50
CA LYS A 29 8.37 -12.13 -0.92
C LYS A 29 7.44 -11.99 0.28
N SER A 30 7.23 -10.78 0.73
CA SER A 30 6.34 -10.47 1.84
C SER A 30 5.88 -9.02 1.77
N ASP A 31 4.74 -8.75 2.37
CA ASP A 31 4.20 -7.39 2.49
C ASP A 31 5.00 -6.49 3.46
N ASP A 32 5.98 -7.06 4.16
CA ASP A 32 6.89 -6.34 5.06
C ASP A 32 8.19 -5.89 4.39
N THR A 33 8.35 -6.14 3.10
CA THR A 33 9.56 -5.78 2.37
C THR A 33 9.67 -4.26 2.20
N TRP A 34 10.90 -3.80 2.00
CA TRP A 34 11.22 -2.42 1.66
C TRP A 34 11.10 -2.14 0.16
N TYR A 35 10.93 -3.21 -0.62
CA TYR A 35 10.96 -3.15 -2.08
C TYR A 35 9.63 -2.65 -2.66
N GLY A 36 9.70 -1.85 -3.72
CA GLY A 36 8.57 -1.56 -4.59
C GLY A 36 7.63 -0.45 -4.09
N TRP A 37 8.01 0.33 -3.09
CA TRP A 37 7.16 1.41 -2.61
C TRP A 37 7.21 2.66 -3.50
N GLU A 38 8.36 2.98 -4.09
CA GLU A 38 8.50 4.11 -5.02
C GLU A 38 7.74 3.84 -6.32
N GLU A 39 7.77 2.59 -6.80
CA GLU A 39 7.01 2.14 -7.96
C GLU A 39 5.49 2.23 -7.68
N LEU A 40 5.03 1.80 -6.50
CA LEU A 40 3.63 1.96 -6.10
C LEU A 40 3.24 3.44 -6.09
N VAL A 41 4.08 4.31 -5.54
CA VAL A 41 3.83 5.76 -5.49
C VAL A 41 3.68 6.33 -6.90
N THR A 42 4.56 5.95 -7.83
CA THR A 42 4.50 6.39 -9.23
C THR A 42 3.17 6.00 -9.90
N GLU A 43 2.71 4.77 -9.67
CA GLU A 43 1.43 4.30 -10.21
C GLU A 43 0.24 5.06 -9.57
N VAL A 44 0.29 5.31 -8.25
CA VAL A 44 -0.74 6.08 -7.55
C VAL A 44 -0.76 7.55 -8.01
N GLU A 45 0.39 8.18 -8.22
CA GLU A 45 0.48 9.53 -8.81
C GLU A 45 -0.12 9.59 -10.21
N THR A 46 0.08 8.55 -11.01
CA THR A 46 -0.51 8.44 -12.35
C THR A 46 -2.04 8.35 -12.26
N LEU A 47 -2.58 7.54 -11.37
CA LEU A 47 -4.03 7.47 -11.10
C LEU A 47 -4.56 8.82 -10.61
N GLN A 48 -3.83 9.48 -9.70
CA GLN A 48 -4.21 10.78 -9.15
C GLN A 48 -4.23 11.88 -10.22
N ALA A 49 -3.27 11.89 -11.13
CA ALA A 49 -3.22 12.85 -12.23
C ALA A 49 -4.40 12.69 -13.19
N GLY A 50 -4.81 11.46 -13.47
CA GLY A 50 -5.99 11.17 -14.29
C GLY A 50 -7.33 11.49 -13.59
N HIS A 51 -7.34 11.46 -12.25
CA HIS A 51 -8.56 11.58 -11.43
C HIS A 51 -8.34 12.54 -10.23
N PRO A 52 -8.17 13.84 -10.46
CA PRO A 52 -7.73 14.79 -9.43
C PRO A 52 -8.74 14.98 -8.28
N GLY A 53 -10.00 14.58 -8.47
CA GLY A 53 -11.07 14.64 -7.46
C GLY A 53 -11.21 13.40 -6.58
N HIS A 54 -10.52 12.31 -6.91
CA HIS A 54 -10.58 11.07 -6.14
C HIS A 54 -9.67 11.15 -4.90
N PHE A 55 -10.14 10.60 -3.79
CA PHE A 55 -9.28 10.34 -2.63
C PHE A 55 -8.78 8.90 -2.66
N PHE A 56 -7.73 8.60 -1.90
CA PHE A 56 -7.14 7.28 -1.81
C PHE A 56 -7.29 6.72 -0.40
N PHE A 57 -7.54 5.41 -0.30
CA PHE A 57 -7.54 4.73 0.99
C PHE A 57 -7.12 3.26 0.85
N SER A 58 -6.69 2.66 1.97
CA SER A 58 -6.26 1.27 2.05
C SER A 58 -6.74 0.62 3.34
N ASN A 59 -7.00 -0.68 3.31
CA ASN A 59 -7.41 -1.46 4.49
C ASN A 59 -6.44 -2.63 4.81
N ASP A 60 -5.20 -2.56 4.35
CA ASP A 60 -4.16 -3.56 4.66
C ASP A 60 -3.47 -3.32 6.03
N GLY A 61 -4.16 -2.65 6.92
CA GLY A 61 -3.68 -2.16 8.20
C GLY A 61 -3.21 -0.70 8.08
N TYR A 62 -1.96 -0.43 8.45
CA TYR A 62 -1.43 0.95 8.44
C TYR A 62 -0.32 1.17 7.38
N LYS A 63 0.24 0.11 6.79
CA LYS A 63 1.46 0.18 5.99
C LYS A 63 1.28 0.98 4.71
N THR A 64 0.40 0.55 3.83
CA THR A 64 0.17 1.21 2.53
C THR A 64 -0.27 2.65 2.74
N THR A 65 -1.21 2.89 3.66
CA THR A 65 -1.64 4.25 4.02
C THR A 65 -0.48 5.10 4.52
N ALA A 66 0.38 4.57 5.41
CA ALA A 66 1.50 5.32 5.97
C ALA A 66 2.56 5.66 4.92
N VAL A 67 2.90 4.70 4.06
CA VAL A 67 3.88 4.92 3.00
C VAL A 67 3.37 5.93 1.98
N LEU A 68 2.14 5.79 1.52
CA LEU A 68 1.56 6.73 0.57
C LEU A 68 1.45 8.15 1.16
N ASN A 69 1.09 8.30 2.46
CA ASN A 69 1.09 9.61 3.12
C ASN A 69 2.49 10.20 3.30
N PHE A 70 3.54 9.38 3.29
CA PHE A 70 4.91 9.87 3.36
C PHE A 70 5.40 10.47 2.03
N TYR A 71 4.99 9.87 0.91
CA TYR A 71 5.47 10.27 -0.41
C TYR A 71 4.53 11.23 -1.15
N LEU A 72 3.21 11.14 -0.92
CA LEU A 72 2.22 11.93 -1.64
C LEU A 72 1.90 13.25 -0.90
N ASP A 73 1.64 14.30 -1.66
CA ASP A 73 1.21 15.60 -1.12
C ASP A 73 -0.25 15.59 -0.65
N LYS A 74 -1.08 14.66 -1.13
CA LYS A 74 -2.47 14.52 -0.74
C LYS A 74 -2.64 13.45 0.32
N PRO A 75 -3.57 13.64 1.27
CA PRO A 75 -3.83 12.64 2.31
C PRO A 75 -4.38 11.34 1.72
N VAL A 76 -3.87 10.22 2.23
CA VAL A 76 -4.38 8.87 2.00
C VAL A 76 -5.00 8.37 3.29
N TYR A 77 -6.22 7.83 3.20
CA TYR A 77 -7.01 7.42 4.36
C TYR A 77 -6.83 5.92 4.63
N ALA A 78 -7.24 5.49 5.81
CA ALA A 78 -7.15 4.08 6.22
C ALA A 78 -8.52 3.39 6.19
N GLY A 79 -8.59 2.18 6.70
CA GLY A 79 -9.79 1.34 6.75
C GLY A 79 -11.00 1.97 7.45
N ASN A 80 -10.79 3.01 8.28
CA ASN A 80 -11.88 3.77 8.90
C ASN A 80 -12.81 4.47 7.88
N VAL A 81 -12.45 4.58 6.62
CA VAL A 81 -13.36 5.00 5.54
C VAL A 81 -14.55 4.02 5.40
N ILE A 82 -14.27 2.73 5.55
CA ILE A 82 -15.26 1.65 5.39
C ILE A 82 -15.61 0.96 6.72
N GLY A 83 -15.46 1.66 7.85
CA GLY A 83 -15.81 1.14 9.18
C GLY A 83 -14.83 0.13 9.77
N GLU A 84 -13.67 -0.12 9.14
CA GLU A 84 -12.62 -0.98 9.66
C GLU A 84 -11.61 -0.19 10.51
N PRO A 85 -10.83 -0.85 11.38
CA PRO A 85 -9.86 -0.16 12.22
C PRO A 85 -8.82 0.62 11.43
N GLY A 86 -8.75 1.91 11.61
CA GLY A 86 -7.78 2.82 10.98
C GLY A 86 -6.53 3.07 11.82
N PHE A 87 -6.43 2.46 13.01
CA PHE A 87 -5.32 2.61 13.96
C PHE A 87 -5.02 4.10 14.26
N GLN A 88 -3.78 4.54 14.11
CA GLN A 88 -3.40 5.95 14.31
C GLN A 88 -4.15 6.92 13.38
N PHE A 89 -4.64 6.46 12.23
CA PHE A 89 -5.37 7.30 11.28
C PHE A 89 -6.77 7.69 11.78
N GLU A 90 -7.36 6.95 12.72
CA GLU A 90 -8.60 7.36 13.41
C GLU A 90 -8.38 8.61 14.27
N VAL A 91 -7.18 8.77 14.81
CA VAL A 91 -6.81 9.96 15.61
C VAL A 91 -6.45 11.14 14.69
N ILE A 92 -5.77 10.87 13.57
CA ILE A 92 -5.36 11.90 12.60
C ILE A 92 -6.58 12.41 11.82
N ASN A 93 -7.47 11.50 11.42
CA ASN A 93 -8.66 11.78 10.61
C ASN A 93 -9.93 11.26 11.32
N PRO A 94 -10.34 11.88 12.45
CA PRO A 94 -11.46 11.39 13.25
C PRO A 94 -12.83 11.62 12.62
N GLN A 95 -12.90 12.47 11.60
CA GLN A 95 -14.14 12.81 10.90
C GLN A 95 -13.91 12.70 9.40
N LEU A 96 -14.67 11.83 8.74
CA LEU A 96 -14.57 11.58 7.29
C LEU A 96 -15.79 12.06 6.51
N ASN A 97 -16.74 12.72 7.17
CA ASN A 97 -17.98 13.19 6.56
C ASN A 97 -17.77 14.16 5.37
N PHE A 98 -16.64 14.87 5.35
CA PHE A 98 -16.28 15.75 4.23
C PHE A 98 -15.94 15.01 2.94
N LEU A 99 -15.69 13.70 3.01
CA LEU A 99 -15.46 12.83 1.84
C LEU A 99 -16.77 12.37 1.19
N LYS A 100 -17.91 12.54 1.87
CA LYS A 100 -19.20 12.09 1.37
C LYS A 100 -19.51 12.69 -0.01
N GLY A 101 -19.92 11.82 -0.93
CA GLY A 101 -20.20 12.18 -2.32
C GLY A 101 -18.96 12.23 -3.22
N GLN A 102 -17.77 12.04 -2.68
CA GLN A 102 -16.54 11.97 -3.47
C GLN A 102 -16.29 10.54 -3.97
N ASP A 103 -15.55 10.47 -5.06
CA ASP A 103 -15.05 9.22 -5.61
C ASP A 103 -13.68 8.87 -4.97
N ALA A 104 -13.32 7.60 -4.97
CA ALA A 104 -12.11 7.11 -4.35
C ALA A 104 -11.41 6.02 -5.15
N PHE A 105 -10.12 5.83 -4.89
CA PHE A 105 -9.41 4.59 -5.19
C PHE A 105 -9.10 3.83 -3.90
N TYR A 106 -9.52 2.58 -3.87
CA TYR A 106 -9.15 1.63 -2.84
C TYR A 106 -7.97 0.80 -3.30
N LEU A 107 -6.94 0.73 -2.46
CA LEU A 107 -5.72 -0.04 -2.70
C LEU A 107 -5.58 -1.09 -1.61
N ASP A 108 -5.43 -2.35 -1.99
CA ASP A 108 -5.27 -3.46 -1.03
C ASP A 108 -4.10 -4.36 -1.42
N SER A 109 -3.19 -4.60 -0.50
CA SER A 109 -2.01 -5.43 -0.73
C SER A 109 -2.38 -6.92 -0.77
N ASP A 110 -2.06 -7.61 -1.87
CA ASP A 110 -2.15 -9.07 -1.95
C ASP A 110 -0.93 -9.72 -1.30
N LYS A 111 -1.01 -9.92 0.00
CA LYS A 111 0.08 -10.47 0.84
C LYS A 111 0.60 -11.83 0.36
N ARG A 112 -0.20 -12.60 -0.32
CA ARG A 112 0.14 -13.97 -0.74
C ARG A 112 0.56 -14.05 -2.19
N MET A 113 0.26 -13.04 -3.01
CA MET A 113 0.48 -13.00 -4.45
C MET A 113 0.01 -14.26 -5.18
N LYS A 114 -0.96 -14.98 -4.59
CA LYS A 114 -1.53 -16.23 -5.12
C LYS A 114 -2.85 -16.01 -5.83
N SER A 115 -3.44 -14.84 -5.64
CA SER A 115 -4.72 -14.51 -6.26
C SER A 115 -4.54 -14.30 -7.76
N PRO A 116 -5.54 -14.63 -8.57
CA PRO A 116 -5.52 -14.36 -10.00
C PRO A 116 -5.39 -12.84 -10.27
N ASP A 117 -5.26 -12.46 -11.52
CA ASP A 117 -5.16 -11.04 -11.92
C ASP A 117 -6.47 -10.26 -11.74
N SER A 118 -7.57 -10.97 -11.53
CA SER A 118 -8.84 -10.39 -11.12
C SER A 118 -9.40 -11.16 -9.92
N LEU A 119 -10.13 -10.47 -9.04
CA LEU A 119 -10.90 -11.12 -7.99
C LEU A 119 -12.23 -11.60 -8.55
N ASP A 120 -12.73 -12.74 -8.05
CA ASP A 120 -14.07 -13.24 -8.42
C ASP A 120 -15.18 -12.47 -7.70
N PHE A 121 -14.83 -11.58 -6.76
CA PHE A 121 -15.80 -10.79 -6.00
C PHE A 121 -15.23 -9.43 -5.61
N ILE A 122 -16.12 -8.48 -5.41
CA ILE A 122 -15.80 -7.17 -4.83
C ILE A 122 -15.95 -7.28 -3.31
N PRO A 123 -15.00 -6.74 -2.52
CA PRO A 123 -15.10 -6.73 -1.06
C PRO A 123 -16.43 -6.13 -0.58
N PRO A 124 -17.23 -6.84 0.25
CA PRO A 124 -18.57 -6.38 0.65
C PRO A 124 -18.59 -4.99 1.28
N LEU A 125 -17.60 -4.68 2.11
CA LEU A 125 -17.51 -3.37 2.76
C LEU A 125 -17.40 -2.21 1.75
N LEU A 126 -16.79 -2.42 0.59
CA LEU A 126 -16.77 -1.39 -0.44
C LEU A 126 -18.16 -1.13 -1.00
N ILE A 127 -18.93 -2.21 -1.22
CA ILE A 127 -20.32 -2.10 -1.75
C ILE A 127 -21.24 -1.43 -0.73
N GLU A 128 -21.01 -1.60 0.56
CA GLU A 128 -21.80 -0.99 1.64
C GLU A 128 -21.56 0.52 1.76
N HIS A 129 -20.36 0.99 1.38
CA HIS A 129 -19.94 2.37 1.58
C HIS A 129 -19.85 3.22 0.30
N PHE A 130 -20.02 2.60 -0.88
CA PHE A 130 -19.97 3.30 -2.17
C PHE A 130 -21.11 2.85 -3.09
N ASP A 131 -21.67 3.76 -3.88
CA ASP A 131 -22.73 3.42 -4.83
C ASP A 131 -22.28 2.46 -5.93
N THR A 132 -21.05 2.60 -6.38
CA THR A 132 -20.49 1.77 -7.45
C THR A 132 -19.04 1.45 -7.15
N VAL A 133 -18.66 0.18 -7.32
CA VAL A 133 -17.29 -0.30 -7.16
C VAL A 133 -16.86 -1.05 -8.41
N ILE A 134 -15.76 -0.65 -9.01
CA ILE A 134 -15.21 -1.22 -10.24
C ILE A 134 -13.81 -1.69 -9.97
N GLN A 135 -13.54 -2.96 -10.17
CA GLN A 135 -12.19 -3.49 -10.10
C GLN A 135 -11.39 -3.03 -11.32
N LEU A 136 -10.20 -2.49 -11.09
CA LEU A 136 -9.24 -2.14 -12.12
C LEU A 136 -8.15 -3.23 -12.24
N ALA A 137 -7.27 -3.08 -13.22
CA ALA A 137 -6.07 -3.90 -13.31
C ALA A 137 -5.23 -3.73 -12.03
N PRO A 138 -4.70 -4.80 -11.45
CA PRO A 138 -3.84 -4.70 -10.27
C PRO A 138 -2.54 -3.99 -10.61
N ILE A 139 -1.98 -3.28 -9.63
CA ILE A 139 -0.61 -2.76 -9.72
C ILE A 139 0.34 -3.89 -9.36
N LEU A 140 1.22 -4.22 -10.30
CA LEU A 140 2.24 -5.25 -10.14
C LEU A 140 3.61 -4.58 -10.01
N ILE A 141 4.31 -4.88 -8.95
CA ILE A 141 5.70 -4.43 -8.75
C ILE A 141 6.61 -5.60 -9.08
N GLU A 142 7.43 -5.42 -10.09
CA GLU A 142 8.35 -6.43 -10.60
C GLU A 142 9.79 -6.10 -10.20
N ALA A 143 10.57 -7.16 -9.94
CA ALA A 143 12.02 -7.02 -9.82
C ALA A 143 12.67 -6.96 -11.19
N ASP A 144 13.96 -6.60 -11.24
CA ASP A 144 14.76 -6.52 -12.46
C ASP A 144 14.77 -7.82 -13.28
N ASN A 145 14.53 -8.96 -12.65
CA ASN A 145 14.45 -10.28 -13.29
C ASN A 145 13.03 -10.59 -13.83
N GLY A 146 12.07 -9.69 -13.73
CA GLY A 146 10.68 -9.87 -14.15
C GLY A 146 9.81 -10.68 -13.19
N GLU A 147 10.32 -11.02 -11.99
CA GLU A 147 9.47 -11.67 -10.97
C GLU A 147 8.61 -10.63 -10.24
N ILE A 148 7.32 -10.93 -10.10
CA ILE A 148 6.39 -10.12 -9.30
C ILE A 148 6.77 -10.26 -7.82
N GLN A 149 7.08 -9.12 -7.20
CA GLN A 149 7.47 -9.03 -5.80
C GLN A 149 6.34 -8.53 -4.92
N ARG A 150 5.49 -7.66 -5.45
CA ARG A 150 4.30 -7.14 -4.77
C ARG A 150 3.15 -7.00 -5.75
N LYS A 151 1.95 -7.07 -5.20
CA LYS A 151 0.72 -6.89 -5.95
C LYS A 151 -0.27 -6.11 -5.10
N PHE A 152 -0.91 -5.13 -5.70
CA PHE A 152 -1.98 -4.35 -5.08
C PHE A 152 -3.24 -4.44 -5.93
N TRP A 153 -4.32 -4.85 -5.30
CA TRP A 153 -5.64 -4.72 -5.89
C TRP A 153 -6.05 -3.26 -5.92
N VAL A 154 -6.66 -2.84 -7.01
CA VAL A 154 -7.13 -1.47 -7.22
C VAL A 154 -8.62 -1.50 -7.55
N PHE A 155 -9.40 -0.73 -6.80
CA PHE A 155 -10.82 -0.53 -7.07
C PHE A 155 -11.12 0.96 -7.19
N GLU A 156 -11.82 1.33 -8.25
CA GLU A 156 -12.46 2.63 -8.37
C GLU A 156 -13.80 2.56 -7.65
N CYS A 157 -13.99 3.40 -6.64
CA CYS A 157 -15.18 3.46 -5.79
C CYS A 157 -15.84 4.82 -5.99
N ARG A 158 -17.11 4.82 -6.42
CA ARG A 158 -17.82 6.06 -6.76
C ARG A 158 -18.88 6.40 -5.73
N ASN A 159 -18.99 7.69 -5.45
CA ASN A 159 -19.94 8.31 -4.55
C ASN A 159 -19.91 7.69 -3.14
N TYR A 160 -18.95 8.11 -2.34
CA TYR A 160 -18.84 7.68 -0.94
C TYR A 160 -20.09 8.06 -0.14
N LEU A 161 -20.74 7.09 0.50
CA LEU A 161 -22.01 7.25 1.22
C LEU A 161 -21.83 7.83 2.62
N GLY A 162 -20.59 7.78 3.15
CA GLY A 162 -20.26 8.12 4.54
C GLY A 162 -20.32 6.90 5.46
N GLN A 163 -20.01 7.13 6.73
CA GLN A 163 -20.14 6.14 7.81
C GLN A 163 -21.53 6.15 8.38
#